data_369f1748f16abe828873bbe4f191a45d
#
_entry.id   369f1748f16abe828873bbe4f191a45d
#
_cell.length_a   1.000
_cell.length_b   1.000
_cell.length_c   1.000
_cell.angle_alpha   90.00
_cell.angle_beta   90.00
_cell.angle_gamma   90.00
#
_symmetry.space_group_name_H-M   'P 1'
#
loop_
_entity.id
_entity.type
_entity.pdbx_description
1 polymer ?
#
loop_
_entity_poly.entity_id
_entity_poly.type
_entity_poly.pdbx_seq_one_letter_code
_entity_poly.pdbx_strand_id
1 'polypeptide(L)'
;MSEILSLVLFERGDRVLVVRRKGDQPPFAGQWLLPGVVVADDESAEEALVSHTFRELGVEIEQPEFAETLYVEDGPNGQRYVANIFRVPRHKGQLRFRAAGDYEDARWLTSDELSDVLTASPLRDWLQSERKVSAAVGPVPVPASAMPSDNRAAWNTIARAYQERYQLPTDRLVYGPRCPGEDELRLLGDVTDLRVIVLGCGGGQDCIVLAKQGAQVIGVDLSDKQIEYGRRLAEREGVFVTLLQGSVEELRGVDDESQDLAVSLHALNYVEHAERAFVEAFRVLRAGSPLVFSVHHPFDVCLEYSPPYSVAKGYWEREQDWEWDFQEQKVSARLRSWYRPVGEWVSLLTEAGFRIERLLEPPPTEESPTSWDMSYDLEKMRLVPANLIIRALKP
;
A
#
# COMPACT_ATOMS: atom_id res chain seq x y z
N MET A 1 37.02 -4.59 -26.93
CA MET A 1 35.66 -5.15 -26.66
C MET A 1 35.21 -4.54 -25.38
N SER A 2 33.92 -4.17 -25.27
CA SER A 2 33.37 -3.69 -23.99
C SER A 2 33.17 -4.89 -23.08
N GLU A 3 33.63 -4.82 -21.85
CA GLU A 3 33.39 -5.87 -20.85
C GLU A 3 31.97 -5.80 -20.35
N ILE A 4 31.42 -6.94 -19.95
CA ILE A 4 30.06 -7.02 -19.40
C ILE A 4 30.12 -6.88 -17.87
N LEU A 5 29.32 -5.98 -17.34
CA LEU A 5 29.12 -5.77 -15.90
C LEU A 5 27.72 -6.23 -15.53
N SER A 6 27.59 -7.11 -14.57
CA SER A 6 26.30 -7.53 -14.03
C SER A 6 26.05 -6.84 -12.68
N LEU A 7 24.98 -6.06 -12.60
CA LEU A 7 24.62 -5.28 -11.43
C LEU A 7 23.30 -5.76 -10.83
N VAL A 8 23.19 -5.71 -9.50
CA VAL A 8 21.97 -6.08 -8.79
C VAL A 8 21.33 -4.87 -8.15
N LEU A 9 20.04 -4.72 -8.38
CA LEU A 9 19.19 -3.73 -7.74
C LEU A 9 18.48 -4.36 -6.54
N PHE A 10 18.96 -4.04 -5.34
CA PHE A 10 18.22 -4.30 -4.10
C PHE A 10 17.45 -3.06 -3.71
N GLU A 11 16.17 -3.23 -3.47
CA GLU A 11 15.26 -2.15 -3.08
C GLU A 11 14.72 -2.38 -1.67
N ARG A 12 14.53 -1.31 -0.92
CA ARG A 12 13.90 -1.31 0.39
C ARG A 12 13.06 -0.04 0.52
N GLY A 13 11.77 -0.16 0.23
CA GLY A 13 10.88 1.01 0.12
C GLY A 13 11.40 1.99 -0.94
N ASP A 14 11.63 3.23 -0.54
CA ASP A 14 12.19 4.28 -1.40
C ASP A 14 13.72 4.26 -1.50
N ARG A 15 14.40 3.28 -0.92
CA ARG A 15 15.86 3.21 -0.86
C ARG A 15 16.42 2.11 -1.73
N VAL A 16 17.57 2.39 -2.31
CA VAL A 16 18.39 1.44 -3.07
C VAL A 16 19.67 1.19 -2.33
N LEU A 17 20.10 -0.07 -2.32
CA LEU A 17 21.43 -0.43 -1.84
C LEU A 17 22.49 -0.01 -2.85
N VAL A 18 23.39 0.86 -2.43
CA VAL A 18 24.62 1.17 -3.16
C VAL A 18 25.82 0.77 -2.33
N VAL A 19 26.89 0.40 -3.02
CA VAL A 19 28.14 -0.02 -2.41
C VAL A 19 29.28 0.86 -2.91
N ARG A 20 30.29 1.09 -2.07
CA ARG A 20 31.54 1.73 -2.48
C ARG A 20 32.60 0.67 -2.68
N ARG A 21 33.17 0.62 -3.87
CA ARG A 21 34.30 -0.31 -4.15
C ARG A 21 35.57 0.15 -3.47
N LYS A 22 36.42 -0.81 -3.09
CA LYS A 22 37.74 -0.50 -2.55
C LYS A 22 38.59 0.25 -3.59
N GLY A 23 39.41 1.16 -3.13
CA GLY A 23 40.20 2.03 -4.00
C GLY A 23 41.25 1.31 -4.82
N ASP A 24 41.56 0.03 -4.56
CA ASP A 24 42.48 -0.85 -5.25
C ASP A 24 41.79 -1.90 -6.11
N GLN A 25 40.47 -1.91 -6.20
CA GLN A 25 39.68 -2.93 -6.88
C GLN A 25 38.97 -2.36 -8.13
N PRO A 26 39.54 -2.47 -9.34
CA PRO A 26 38.85 -2.10 -10.59
C PRO A 26 37.75 -3.14 -10.92
N PRO A 27 36.74 -2.78 -11.73
CA PRO A 27 36.44 -1.41 -12.20
C PRO A 27 35.77 -0.55 -11.13
N PHE A 28 35.70 0.74 -11.38
CA PHE A 28 35.02 1.73 -10.49
C PHE A 28 35.69 1.84 -9.10
N ALA A 29 36.99 1.70 -9.01
CA ALA A 29 37.74 1.78 -7.76
C ALA A 29 37.45 3.07 -6.98
N GLY A 30 37.04 2.91 -5.70
CA GLY A 30 36.65 4.00 -4.83
C GLY A 30 35.32 4.70 -5.14
N GLN A 31 34.59 4.23 -6.17
CA GLN A 31 33.33 4.82 -6.59
C GLN A 31 32.13 4.09 -5.99
N TRP A 32 31.00 4.81 -5.91
CA TRP A 32 29.70 4.25 -5.54
C TRP A 32 28.97 3.72 -6.76
N LEU A 33 28.36 2.54 -6.66
CA LEU A 33 27.56 1.89 -7.70
C LEU A 33 26.59 0.89 -7.07
N LEU A 34 25.75 0.27 -7.90
CA LEU A 34 25.00 -0.92 -7.48
C LEU A 34 25.97 -2.08 -7.21
N PRO A 35 25.68 -2.98 -6.27
CA PRO A 35 26.47 -4.20 -6.11
C PRO A 35 26.55 -4.99 -7.42
N GLY A 36 27.72 -5.50 -7.78
CA GLY A 36 27.87 -6.23 -9.03
C GLY A 36 29.28 -6.68 -9.34
N VAL A 37 29.41 -7.41 -10.44
CA VAL A 37 30.63 -8.11 -10.86
C VAL A 37 30.87 -7.96 -12.37
N VAL A 38 32.11 -7.95 -12.79
CA VAL A 38 32.47 -8.14 -14.19
C VAL A 38 32.29 -9.62 -14.54
N VAL A 39 31.54 -9.89 -15.61
CA VAL A 39 31.18 -11.23 -16.04
C VAL A 39 32.39 -11.86 -16.80
N ALA A 40 32.77 -13.08 -16.41
CA ALA A 40 33.82 -13.82 -17.11
C ALA A 40 33.30 -14.37 -18.44
N ASP A 41 34.24 -14.65 -19.38
CA ASP A 41 33.89 -15.07 -20.75
C ASP A 41 33.11 -16.40 -20.83
N ASP A 42 33.17 -17.21 -19.80
CA ASP A 42 32.57 -18.55 -19.71
C ASP A 42 31.37 -18.63 -18.80
N GLU A 43 30.86 -17.50 -18.30
CA GLU A 43 29.76 -17.40 -17.33
C GLU A 43 28.62 -16.50 -17.85
N SER A 44 27.40 -16.82 -17.53
CA SER A 44 26.28 -15.90 -17.81
C SER A 44 26.23 -14.75 -16.80
N ALA A 45 25.63 -13.64 -17.23
CA ALA A 45 25.46 -12.46 -16.35
C ALA A 45 24.69 -12.76 -15.06
N GLU A 46 23.71 -13.67 -15.14
CA GLU A 46 22.91 -14.11 -14.00
C GLU A 46 23.70 -15.01 -13.05
N GLU A 47 24.44 -15.99 -13.56
CA GLU A 47 25.27 -16.90 -12.76
C GLU A 47 26.38 -16.15 -12.02
N ALA A 48 27.07 -15.23 -12.71
CA ALA A 48 28.06 -14.34 -12.12
C ALA A 48 27.47 -13.54 -10.97
N LEU A 49 26.25 -12.99 -11.16
CA LEU A 49 25.57 -12.18 -10.16
C LEU A 49 25.16 -13.00 -8.91
N VAL A 50 24.61 -14.21 -9.10
CA VAL A 50 24.20 -15.11 -8.00
C VAL A 50 25.44 -15.48 -7.17
N SER A 51 26.52 -15.91 -7.81
CA SER A 51 27.78 -16.27 -7.13
C SER A 51 28.38 -15.10 -6.38
N HIS A 52 28.38 -13.89 -6.99
CA HIS A 52 28.94 -12.69 -6.41
C HIS A 52 28.15 -12.20 -5.19
N THR A 53 26.82 -12.14 -5.27
CA THR A 53 25.97 -11.68 -4.16
C THR A 53 26.08 -12.60 -2.96
N PHE A 54 26.16 -13.91 -3.17
CA PHE A 54 26.40 -14.85 -2.08
C PHE A 54 27.77 -14.65 -1.43
N ARG A 55 28.81 -14.47 -2.24
CA ARG A 55 30.18 -14.29 -1.75
C ARG A 55 30.38 -12.96 -1.02
N GLU A 56 29.91 -11.85 -1.60
CA GLU A 56 30.20 -10.50 -1.11
C GLU A 56 29.18 -9.98 -0.11
N LEU A 57 27.91 -10.31 -0.29
CA LEU A 57 26.79 -9.78 0.48
C LEU A 57 26.13 -10.82 1.42
N GLY A 58 26.50 -12.10 1.29
CA GLY A 58 25.99 -13.18 2.13
C GLY A 58 24.53 -13.55 1.86
N VAL A 59 23.98 -13.16 0.71
CA VAL A 59 22.62 -13.47 0.30
C VAL A 59 22.59 -14.33 -0.95
N GLU A 60 21.68 -15.29 -0.98
CA GLU A 60 21.35 -16.10 -2.15
C GLU A 60 20.15 -15.43 -2.85
N ILE A 61 20.38 -14.90 -4.03
CA ILE A 61 19.31 -14.29 -4.83
C ILE A 61 18.58 -15.36 -5.64
N GLU A 62 17.25 -15.26 -5.70
CA GLU A 62 16.40 -16.19 -6.44
C GLU A 62 15.78 -15.46 -7.63
N GLN A 63 15.88 -16.08 -8.82
CA GLN A 63 15.26 -15.62 -10.06
C GLN A 63 15.48 -14.10 -10.31
N PRO A 64 16.72 -13.64 -10.49
CA PRO A 64 16.98 -12.25 -10.83
C PRO A 64 16.27 -11.89 -12.14
N GLU A 65 15.50 -10.82 -12.13
CA GLU A 65 14.76 -10.34 -13.29
C GLU A 65 15.56 -9.27 -14.02
N PHE A 66 15.80 -9.47 -15.32
CA PHE A 66 16.48 -8.46 -16.13
C PHE A 66 15.65 -7.15 -16.14
N ALA A 67 16.28 -6.04 -15.80
CA ALA A 67 15.66 -4.73 -15.73
C ALA A 67 16.07 -3.80 -16.88
N GLU A 68 17.39 -3.65 -17.14
CA GLU A 68 17.89 -2.71 -18.14
C GLU A 68 19.35 -3.03 -18.53
N THR A 69 19.77 -2.54 -19.69
CA THR A 69 21.17 -2.50 -20.12
C THR A 69 21.62 -1.06 -20.28
N LEU A 70 22.68 -0.66 -19.57
CA LEU A 70 23.27 0.66 -19.65
C LEU A 70 24.72 0.59 -20.15
N TYR A 71 25.16 1.67 -20.80
CA TYR A 71 26.56 1.87 -21.12
C TYR A 71 27.19 2.78 -20.09
N VAL A 72 28.14 2.28 -19.30
CA VAL A 72 28.81 3.03 -18.23
C VAL A 72 30.31 3.13 -18.52
N GLU A 73 30.89 4.24 -18.10
CA GLU A 73 32.34 4.49 -18.26
C GLU A 73 33.01 4.55 -16.89
N ASP A 74 34.15 3.85 -16.74
CA ASP A 74 34.94 3.88 -15.52
C ASP A 74 35.96 5.02 -15.56
N GLY A 75 35.67 6.07 -14.79
CA GLY A 75 36.56 7.14 -14.44
C GLY A 75 37.39 7.76 -15.58
N PRO A 76 38.58 8.32 -15.25
CA PRO A 76 39.41 9.06 -16.20
C PRO A 76 40.02 8.20 -17.31
N ASN A 77 40.03 6.89 -17.16
CA ASN A 77 40.62 5.96 -18.14
C ASN A 77 39.66 5.62 -19.28
N GLY A 78 38.37 6.00 -19.18
CA GLY A 78 37.39 5.84 -20.28
C GLY A 78 37.08 4.40 -20.68
N GLN A 79 37.34 3.43 -19.79
CA GLN A 79 36.94 2.03 -20.04
C GLN A 79 35.41 1.95 -20.06
N ARG A 80 34.86 1.34 -21.14
CA ARG A 80 33.44 1.20 -21.32
C ARG A 80 32.98 -0.20 -20.94
N TYR A 81 31.87 -0.24 -20.21
CA TYR A 81 31.18 -1.46 -19.78
C TYR A 81 29.75 -1.48 -20.30
N VAL A 82 29.27 -2.67 -20.64
CA VAL A 82 27.86 -2.94 -20.86
C VAL A 82 27.30 -3.45 -19.53
N ALA A 83 26.58 -2.62 -18.82
CA ALA A 83 26.04 -2.93 -17.51
C ALA A 83 24.62 -3.50 -17.66
N ASN A 84 24.46 -4.79 -17.39
CA ASN A 84 23.17 -5.45 -17.28
C ASN A 84 22.69 -5.34 -15.82
N ILE A 85 21.53 -4.75 -15.61
CA ILE A 85 20.95 -4.55 -14.30
C ILE A 85 19.84 -5.58 -14.09
N PHE A 86 19.88 -6.24 -12.94
CA PHE A 86 18.89 -7.23 -12.53
C PHE A 86 18.21 -6.79 -11.26
N ARG A 87 16.87 -6.81 -11.25
CA ARG A 87 16.05 -6.63 -10.06
C ARG A 87 15.94 -7.97 -9.33
N VAL A 88 16.02 -7.92 -8.01
CA VAL A 88 15.93 -9.11 -7.16
C VAL A 88 14.67 -9.03 -6.31
N PRO A 89 13.58 -9.68 -6.74
CA PRO A 89 12.34 -9.68 -5.99
C PRO A 89 12.44 -10.48 -4.68
N ARG A 90 13.34 -11.48 -4.63
CA ARG A 90 13.51 -12.35 -3.45
C ARG A 90 14.97 -12.74 -3.25
N HIS A 91 15.39 -12.79 -1.99
CA HIS A 91 16.66 -13.36 -1.58
C HIS A 91 16.58 -14.09 -0.25
N LYS A 92 17.43 -15.08 -0.04
CA LYS A 92 17.60 -15.76 1.25
C LYS A 92 18.85 -15.23 1.95
N GLY A 93 18.78 -15.12 3.27
CA GLY A 93 19.90 -14.66 4.10
C GLY A 93 19.79 -13.17 4.44
N GLN A 94 20.67 -12.74 5.34
CA GLN A 94 20.79 -11.32 5.71
C GLN A 94 21.92 -10.67 4.94
N LEU A 95 21.64 -9.51 4.34
CA LEU A 95 22.68 -8.69 3.71
C LEU A 95 23.75 -8.33 4.74
N ARG A 96 24.95 -8.88 4.56
CA ARG A 96 26.13 -8.67 5.41
C ARG A 96 27.34 -8.42 4.55
N PHE A 97 27.99 -7.31 4.77
CA PHE A 97 29.24 -6.99 4.08
C PHE A 97 30.40 -7.74 4.70
N ARG A 98 31.21 -8.38 3.87
CA ARG A 98 32.42 -9.07 4.31
C ARG A 98 33.59 -8.10 4.24
N ALA A 99 34.31 -7.92 5.35
CA ALA A 99 35.46 -7.02 5.43
C ALA A 99 36.59 -7.39 4.43
N ALA A 100 36.65 -8.65 3.96
CA ALA A 100 37.62 -9.14 3.00
C ALA A 100 37.13 -9.04 1.53
N GLY A 101 35.88 -8.60 1.30
CA GLY A 101 35.29 -8.51 -0.03
C GLY A 101 35.72 -7.26 -0.81
N ASP A 102 35.07 -7.04 -1.98
CA ASP A 102 35.38 -5.95 -2.92
C ASP A 102 34.88 -4.58 -2.46
N TYR A 103 34.06 -4.52 -1.43
CA TYR A 103 33.40 -3.29 -0.98
C TYR A 103 33.98 -2.78 0.36
N GLU A 104 34.13 -1.46 0.48
CA GLU A 104 34.59 -0.80 1.70
C GLU A 104 33.44 -0.12 2.49
N ASP A 105 32.34 0.23 1.82
CA ASP A 105 31.16 0.84 2.42
C ASP A 105 29.90 0.43 1.66
N ALA A 106 28.73 0.55 2.32
CA ALA A 106 27.43 0.27 1.72
C ALA A 106 26.33 1.08 2.40
N ARG A 107 25.42 1.60 1.61
CA ARG A 107 24.35 2.47 2.09
C ARG A 107 23.03 2.20 1.38
N TRP A 108 21.97 2.35 2.13
CA TRP A 108 20.62 2.44 1.60
C TRP A 108 20.30 3.92 1.37
N LEU A 109 20.17 4.33 0.11
CA LEU A 109 20.00 5.72 -0.28
C LEU A 109 18.67 5.93 -0.99
N THR A 110 18.01 7.06 -0.69
CA THR A 110 16.84 7.55 -1.44
C THR A 110 17.25 8.10 -2.80
N SER A 111 16.27 8.40 -3.68
CA SER A 111 16.55 9.00 -4.99
C SER A 111 17.32 10.31 -4.92
N ASP A 112 17.01 11.15 -3.93
CA ASP A 112 17.69 12.44 -3.76
C ASP A 112 19.14 12.24 -3.31
N GLU A 113 19.36 11.35 -2.33
CA GLU A 113 20.70 11.02 -1.82
C GLU A 113 21.57 10.31 -2.89
N LEU A 114 20.97 9.56 -3.81
CA LEU A 114 21.67 8.93 -4.93
C LEU A 114 22.33 9.96 -5.86
N SER A 115 21.71 11.11 -6.05
CA SER A 115 22.21 12.19 -6.90
C SER A 115 23.56 12.72 -6.45
N ASP A 116 23.79 12.74 -5.14
CA ASP A 116 25.02 13.26 -4.52
C ASP A 116 26.15 12.23 -4.50
N VAL A 117 25.82 10.94 -4.65
CA VAL A 117 26.73 9.82 -4.39
C VAL A 117 27.12 9.08 -5.67
N LEU A 118 26.17 8.85 -6.60
CA LEU A 118 26.45 8.16 -7.85
C LEU A 118 27.12 9.07 -8.88
N THR A 119 28.34 8.76 -9.22
CA THR A 119 29.12 9.52 -10.21
C THR A 119 28.86 9.04 -11.65
N ALA A 120 28.44 7.77 -11.84
CA ALA A 120 28.09 7.22 -13.14
C ALA A 120 26.73 7.73 -13.60
N SER A 121 26.72 8.75 -14.45
CA SER A 121 25.52 9.47 -14.89
C SER A 121 24.41 8.57 -15.47
N PRO A 122 24.67 7.62 -16.40
CA PRO A 122 23.62 6.75 -16.95
C PRO A 122 22.90 5.91 -15.90
N LEU A 123 23.64 5.37 -14.92
CA LEU A 123 23.07 4.57 -13.84
C LEU A 123 22.20 5.43 -12.92
N ARG A 124 22.68 6.61 -12.55
CA ARG A 124 21.91 7.57 -11.75
C ARG A 124 20.62 7.99 -12.46
N ASP A 125 20.74 8.38 -13.73
CA ASP A 125 19.61 8.90 -14.51
C ASP A 125 18.54 7.80 -14.72
N TRP A 126 18.98 6.56 -14.94
CA TRP A 126 18.08 5.39 -15.01
C TRP A 126 17.39 5.13 -13.66
N LEU A 127 18.12 5.06 -12.55
CA LEU A 127 17.53 4.86 -11.22
C LEU A 127 16.52 5.94 -10.85
N GLN A 128 16.73 7.18 -11.28
CA GLN A 128 15.78 8.25 -11.08
C GLN A 128 14.54 8.12 -11.97
N SER A 129 14.68 7.63 -13.21
CA SER A 129 13.57 7.39 -14.11
C SER A 129 12.73 6.20 -13.68
N GLU A 130 13.37 5.08 -13.33
CA GLU A 130 12.70 3.87 -12.83
C GLU A 130 11.88 4.14 -11.58
N ARG A 131 12.40 4.96 -10.66
CA ARG A 131 11.67 5.32 -9.45
C ARG A 131 10.47 6.22 -9.68
N LYS A 132 10.49 7.04 -10.71
CA LYS A 132 9.29 7.75 -11.17
C LYS A 132 8.24 6.79 -11.73
N VAL A 133 8.63 5.64 -12.25
CA VAL A 133 7.73 4.58 -12.76
C VAL A 133 7.30 3.61 -11.65
N SER A 134 8.20 3.24 -10.74
CA SER A 134 7.91 2.32 -9.61
C SER A 134 7.04 2.93 -8.51
N ALA A 135 6.94 4.26 -8.43
CA ALA A 135 5.99 4.96 -7.55
C ALA A 135 4.50 4.69 -7.88
N ALA A 136 4.24 3.86 -8.90
CA ALA A 136 2.89 3.45 -9.29
C ALA A 136 2.28 2.30 -8.46
N VAL A 137 2.95 1.84 -7.39
CA VAL A 137 2.49 0.71 -6.58
C VAL A 137 2.15 1.17 -5.16
N GLY A 138 0.90 1.57 -4.94
CA GLY A 138 0.35 1.90 -3.63
C GLY A 138 0.72 3.28 -3.08
N PRO A 139 0.11 3.70 -1.97
CA PRO A 139 0.42 4.98 -1.34
C PRO A 139 1.82 5.00 -0.71
N VAL A 140 2.61 6.04 -1.00
CA VAL A 140 3.96 6.25 -0.44
C VAL A 140 3.87 7.17 0.78
N PRO A 141 4.50 6.84 1.94
CA PRO A 141 4.56 7.75 3.09
C PRO A 141 5.33 9.04 2.77
N VAL A 142 4.77 10.20 3.12
CA VAL A 142 5.38 11.51 2.89
C VAL A 142 5.83 12.13 4.22
N PRO A 143 6.99 12.83 4.28
CA PRO A 143 7.41 13.53 5.51
C PRO A 143 6.42 14.62 5.94
N ALA A 144 6.20 14.77 7.24
CA ALA A 144 5.18 15.63 7.88
C ALA A 144 5.30 17.16 7.66
N SER A 145 6.21 17.65 6.82
CA SER A 145 6.52 19.08 6.68
C SER A 145 5.72 19.84 5.62
N ALA A 146 4.74 19.23 4.98
CA ALA A 146 3.96 19.87 3.93
C ALA A 146 2.47 20.01 4.33
N MET A 147 1.83 21.09 3.91
CA MET A 147 0.49 21.61 4.22
C MET A 147 -0.60 20.58 4.58
N PRO A 148 -1.59 20.93 5.44
CA PRO A 148 -2.68 20.02 5.82
C PRO A 148 -3.41 19.52 4.58
N SER A 149 -3.60 18.19 4.50
CA SER A 149 -4.35 17.56 3.42
C SER A 149 -5.84 17.76 3.64
N ASP A 150 -6.53 18.37 2.70
CA ASP A 150 -7.98 18.30 2.62
C ASP A 150 -8.34 16.97 1.91
N ASN A 151 -8.68 15.94 2.70
CA ASN A 151 -9.01 14.60 2.18
C ASN A 151 -10.17 14.63 1.16
N ARG A 152 -11.12 15.57 1.27
CA ARG A 152 -12.19 15.73 0.28
C ARG A 152 -11.63 16.14 -1.08
N ALA A 153 -10.80 17.19 -1.11
CA ALA A 153 -10.19 17.67 -2.34
C ALA A 153 -9.25 16.62 -2.95
N ALA A 154 -8.50 15.91 -2.10
CA ALA A 154 -7.62 14.83 -2.52
C ALA A 154 -8.41 13.67 -3.17
N TRP A 155 -9.44 13.15 -2.50
CA TRP A 155 -10.31 12.11 -3.05
C TRP A 155 -11.02 12.56 -4.34
N ASN A 156 -11.47 13.81 -4.43
CA ASN A 156 -12.05 14.35 -5.66
C ASN A 156 -11.05 14.33 -6.82
N THR A 157 -9.81 14.64 -6.54
CA THR A 157 -8.73 14.67 -7.56
C THR A 157 -8.46 13.29 -8.13
N ILE A 158 -8.36 12.27 -7.29
CA ILE A 158 -7.96 10.93 -7.71
C ILE A 158 -9.13 9.97 -7.97
N ALA A 159 -10.37 10.35 -7.67
CA ALA A 159 -11.54 9.45 -7.70
C ALA A 159 -11.60 8.59 -8.97
N ARG A 160 -11.51 9.21 -10.14
CA ARG A 160 -11.58 8.50 -11.42
C ARG A 160 -10.42 7.53 -11.60
N ALA A 161 -9.19 7.96 -11.37
CA ALA A 161 -8.01 7.13 -11.53
C ALA A 161 -8.01 5.95 -10.54
N TYR A 162 -8.44 6.20 -9.29
CA TYR A 162 -8.63 5.17 -8.28
C TYR A 162 -9.61 4.09 -8.74
N GLN A 163 -10.78 4.49 -9.23
CA GLN A 163 -11.81 3.56 -9.66
C GLN A 163 -11.40 2.77 -10.93
N GLU A 164 -10.73 3.41 -11.88
CA GLU A 164 -10.20 2.76 -13.09
C GLU A 164 -9.11 1.74 -12.75
N ARG A 165 -8.27 2.03 -11.75
CA ARG A 165 -7.17 1.14 -11.34
C ARG A 165 -7.66 -0.06 -10.54
N TYR A 166 -8.43 0.17 -9.48
CA TYR A 166 -8.74 -0.90 -8.53
C TYR A 166 -9.96 -1.73 -8.89
N GLN A 167 -10.91 -1.20 -9.64
CA GLN A 167 -12.09 -1.92 -10.16
C GLN A 167 -12.70 -2.87 -9.14
N LEU A 168 -12.95 -2.34 -7.91
CA LEU A 168 -13.51 -3.15 -6.84
C LEU A 168 -14.80 -3.85 -7.29
N PRO A 169 -15.03 -5.10 -6.87
CA PRO A 169 -16.16 -5.91 -7.33
C PRO A 169 -17.52 -5.34 -6.88
N THR A 170 -18.56 -5.64 -7.67
CA THR A 170 -19.96 -5.33 -7.37
C THR A 170 -20.79 -6.59 -7.15
N ASP A 171 -20.16 -7.75 -6.96
CA ASP A 171 -20.77 -9.05 -6.74
C ASP A 171 -20.48 -9.63 -5.34
N ARG A 172 -19.53 -9.09 -4.63
CA ARG A 172 -19.16 -9.48 -3.26
C ARG A 172 -18.60 -8.30 -2.47
N LEU A 173 -18.74 -8.37 -1.13
CA LEU A 173 -18.10 -7.41 -0.21
C LEU A 173 -16.60 -7.71 -0.07
N VAL A 174 -15.81 -6.65 0.02
CA VAL A 174 -14.36 -6.74 0.21
C VAL A 174 -13.99 -6.06 1.54
N TYR A 175 -13.75 -6.84 2.58
CA TYR A 175 -13.38 -6.32 3.92
C TYR A 175 -11.98 -5.72 3.99
N GLY A 176 -11.18 -5.91 2.96
CA GLY A 176 -9.82 -5.39 2.85
C GLY A 176 -9.00 -6.21 1.86
N PRO A 177 -7.80 -5.75 1.51
CA PRO A 177 -6.94 -6.47 0.60
C PRO A 177 -6.62 -7.86 1.14
N ARG A 178 -6.73 -8.88 0.28
CA ARG A 178 -6.51 -10.30 0.61
C ARG A 178 -7.28 -10.77 1.84
N CYS A 179 -8.41 -10.14 2.15
CA CYS A 179 -9.24 -10.52 3.29
C CYS A 179 -10.27 -11.57 2.85
N PRO A 180 -10.57 -12.59 3.70
CA PRO A 180 -11.70 -13.48 3.45
C PRO A 180 -13.01 -12.69 3.27
N GLY A 181 -13.92 -13.21 2.44
CA GLY A 181 -15.21 -12.59 2.15
C GLY A 181 -16.29 -12.84 3.19
N GLU A 182 -17.48 -12.27 2.96
CA GLU A 182 -18.64 -12.44 3.85
C GLU A 182 -19.15 -13.88 3.92
N ASP A 183 -18.97 -14.68 2.87
CA ASP A 183 -19.30 -16.12 2.83
C ASP A 183 -18.55 -16.93 3.89
N GLU A 184 -17.31 -16.53 4.22
CA GLU A 184 -16.48 -17.13 5.25
C GLU A 184 -16.66 -16.45 6.60
N LEU A 185 -16.55 -15.10 6.64
CA LEU A 185 -16.53 -14.34 7.90
C LEU A 185 -17.92 -14.23 8.57
N ARG A 186 -18.99 -14.20 7.80
CA ARG A 186 -20.39 -14.16 8.25
C ARG A 186 -20.66 -13.10 9.29
N LEU A 187 -20.34 -11.84 8.94
CA LEU A 187 -20.41 -10.72 9.86
C LEU A 187 -21.73 -9.96 9.76
N LEU A 188 -22.34 -9.93 8.57
CA LEU A 188 -23.58 -9.18 8.31
C LEU A 188 -24.82 -10.03 8.46
N GLY A 189 -24.77 -11.30 8.07
CA GLY A 189 -25.93 -12.19 8.01
C GLY A 189 -26.83 -11.88 6.80
N ASP A 190 -28.11 -12.25 6.91
CA ASP A 190 -29.10 -11.96 5.87
C ASP A 190 -29.49 -10.47 5.92
N VAL A 191 -29.24 -9.75 4.83
CA VAL A 191 -29.51 -8.32 4.71
C VAL A 191 -30.78 -8.01 3.92
N THR A 192 -31.53 -9.02 3.51
CA THR A 192 -32.79 -8.86 2.77
C THR A 192 -33.75 -7.96 3.54
N ASP A 193 -34.33 -6.96 2.88
CA ASP A 193 -35.25 -5.96 3.42
C ASP A 193 -34.67 -5.05 4.54
N LEU A 194 -33.41 -5.23 4.93
CA LEU A 194 -32.78 -4.37 5.93
C LEU A 194 -32.49 -2.97 5.36
N ARG A 195 -32.57 -1.96 6.21
CA ARG A 195 -32.07 -0.61 5.94
C ARG A 195 -30.62 -0.55 6.35
N VAL A 196 -29.75 -0.39 5.38
CA VAL A 196 -28.30 -0.43 5.59
C VAL A 196 -27.66 0.91 5.24
N ILE A 197 -26.82 1.42 6.15
CA ILE A 197 -26.00 2.58 5.87
C ILE A 197 -24.54 2.16 5.66
N VAL A 198 -23.90 2.66 4.57
CA VAL A 198 -22.48 2.44 4.27
C VAL A 198 -21.74 3.76 4.50
N LEU A 199 -20.82 3.76 5.46
CA LEU A 199 -20.05 4.92 5.90
C LEU A 199 -18.71 4.98 5.17
N GLY A 200 -18.47 6.01 4.37
CA GLY A 200 -17.32 6.12 3.47
C GLY A 200 -17.46 5.16 2.29
N CYS A 201 -18.58 5.24 1.57
CA CYS A 201 -18.96 4.27 0.54
C CYS A 201 -18.12 4.36 -0.75
N GLY A 202 -17.25 5.35 -0.90
CA GLY A 202 -16.42 5.55 -2.09
C GLY A 202 -17.25 5.54 -3.37
N GLY A 203 -16.85 4.72 -4.34
CA GLY A 203 -17.56 4.52 -5.61
C GLY A 203 -18.82 3.67 -5.52
N GLY A 204 -19.32 3.36 -4.32
CA GLY A 204 -20.61 2.72 -4.10
C GLY A 204 -20.64 1.21 -4.33
N GLN A 205 -19.49 0.53 -4.49
CA GLN A 205 -19.45 -0.91 -4.78
C GLN A 205 -20.14 -1.72 -3.70
N ASP A 206 -19.82 -1.47 -2.43
CA ASP A 206 -20.44 -2.18 -1.29
C ASP A 206 -21.94 -1.91 -1.19
N CYS A 207 -22.36 -0.67 -1.49
CA CYS A 207 -23.79 -0.32 -1.56
C CYS A 207 -24.51 -1.16 -2.63
N ILE A 208 -23.88 -1.33 -3.80
CA ILE A 208 -24.44 -2.12 -4.91
C ILE A 208 -24.53 -3.59 -4.53
N VAL A 209 -23.50 -4.16 -3.89
CA VAL A 209 -23.52 -5.56 -3.43
C VAL A 209 -24.67 -5.79 -2.46
N LEU A 210 -24.84 -4.92 -1.45
CA LEU A 210 -25.90 -5.03 -0.46
C LEU A 210 -27.29 -4.84 -1.09
N ALA A 211 -27.43 -3.91 -2.04
CA ALA A 211 -28.68 -3.71 -2.76
C ALA A 211 -29.04 -4.95 -3.63
N LYS A 212 -28.08 -5.60 -4.27
CA LYS A 212 -28.29 -6.87 -5.01
C LYS A 212 -28.72 -8.01 -4.09
N GLN A 213 -28.36 -7.95 -2.81
CA GLN A 213 -28.80 -8.89 -1.77
C GLN A 213 -30.16 -8.52 -1.16
N GLY A 214 -30.84 -7.50 -1.67
CA GLY A 214 -32.18 -7.09 -1.25
C GLY A 214 -32.24 -6.05 -0.18
N ALA A 215 -31.13 -5.44 0.23
CA ALA A 215 -31.12 -4.34 1.22
C ALA A 215 -31.59 -2.99 0.62
N GLN A 216 -32.14 -2.14 1.48
CA GLN A 216 -32.38 -0.72 1.19
C GLN A 216 -31.16 0.08 1.64
N VAL A 217 -30.36 0.56 0.71
CA VAL A 217 -29.01 1.06 1.02
C VAL A 217 -28.90 2.57 0.89
N ILE A 218 -28.30 3.19 1.92
CA ILE A 218 -27.80 4.57 1.90
C ILE A 218 -26.28 4.49 1.98
N GLY A 219 -25.56 5.10 1.03
CA GLY A 219 -24.12 5.30 1.09
C GLY A 219 -23.78 6.76 1.35
N VAL A 220 -22.85 7.02 2.25
CA VAL A 220 -22.33 8.37 2.55
C VAL A 220 -20.84 8.41 2.24
N ASP A 221 -20.40 9.41 1.48
CA ASP A 221 -18.97 9.65 1.21
C ASP A 221 -18.67 11.16 1.16
N LEU A 222 -17.46 11.51 1.59
CA LEU A 222 -17.02 12.90 1.63
C LEU A 222 -16.81 13.47 0.21
N SER A 223 -16.40 12.63 -0.75
CA SER A 223 -16.05 12.99 -2.12
C SER A 223 -17.29 13.01 -3.02
N ASP A 224 -17.63 14.19 -3.54
CA ASP A 224 -18.67 14.34 -4.56
C ASP A 224 -18.33 13.58 -5.86
N LYS A 225 -17.04 13.42 -6.20
CA LYS A 225 -16.61 12.68 -7.38
C LYS A 225 -16.75 11.16 -7.22
N GLN A 226 -16.54 10.64 -6.02
CA GLN A 226 -16.83 9.24 -5.71
C GLN A 226 -18.35 8.98 -5.78
N ILE A 227 -19.16 9.85 -5.21
CA ILE A 227 -20.62 9.77 -5.28
C ILE A 227 -21.14 9.84 -6.72
N GLU A 228 -20.59 10.74 -7.53
CA GLU A 228 -20.94 10.83 -8.97
C GLU A 228 -20.61 9.53 -9.71
N TYR A 229 -19.45 8.95 -9.44
CA TYR A 229 -19.06 7.65 -10.00
C TYR A 229 -20.00 6.53 -9.55
N GLY A 230 -20.29 6.47 -8.25
CA GLY A 230 -21.16 5.45 -7.66
C GLY A 230 -22.58 5.45 -8.24
N ARG A 231 -23.15 6.62 -8.48
CA ARG A 231 -24.47 6.74 -9.12
C ARG A 231 -24.48 6.14 -10.53
N ARG A 232 -23.45 6.44 -11.34
CA ARG A 232 -23.31 5.87 -12.67
C ARG A 232 -23.06 4.35 -12.62
N LEU A 233 -22.32 3.90 -11.62
CA LEU A 233 -22.06 2.47 -11.43
C LEU A 233 -23.35 1.74 -11.05
N ALA A 234 -24.13 2.25 -10.10
CA ALA A 234 -25.41 1.68 -9.68
C ALA A 234 -26.42 1.61 -10.84
N GLU A 235 -26.48 2.64 -11.69
CA GLU A 235 -27.29 2.65 -12.92
C GLU A 235 -26.87 1.54 -13.88
N ARG A 236 -25.57 1.34 -14.12
CA ARG A 236 -25.06 0.24 -14.97
C ARG A 236 -25.37 -1.14 -14.41
N GLU A 237 -25.31 -1.27 -13.09
CA GLU A 237 -25.59 -2.53 -12.38
C GLU A 237 -27.09 -2.80 -12.21
N GLY A 238 -27.94 -1.83 -12.58
CA GLY A 238 -29.40 -1.96 -12.54
C GLY A 238 -29.98 -2.02 -11.12
N VAL A 239 -29.32 -1.41 -10.14
CA VAL A 239 -29.76 -1.38 -8.74
C VAL A 239 -30.05 0.03 -8.26
N PHE A 240 -30.96 0.13 -7.30
CA PHE A 240 -31.26 1.40 -6.65
C PHE A 240 -30.52 1.52 -5.32
N VAL A 241 -29.72 2.57 -5.18
CA VAL A 241 -29.02 2.95 -3.93
C VAL A 241 -29.11 4.46 -3.75
N THR A 242 -29.27 4.91 -2.51
CA THR A 242 -29.23 6.34 -2.17
C THR A 242 -27.79 6.72 -1.83
N LEU A 243 -27.15 7.56 -2.64
CA LEU A 243 -25.78 8.03 -2.40
C LEU A 243 -25.77 9.50 -2.03
N LEU A 244 -25.29 9.81 -0.82
CA LEU A 244 -25.24 11.13 -0.21
C LEU A 244 -23.79 11.62 -0.12
N GLN A 245 -23.53 12.84 -0.59
CA GLN A 245 -22.27 13.51 -0.30
C GLN A 245 -22.33 14.11 1.10
N GLY A 246 -21.41 13.72 1.97
CA GLY A 246 -21.38 14.20 3.35
C GLY A 246 -20.24 13.58 4.17
N SER A 247 -20.01 14.11 5.37
CA SER A 247 -19.09 13.54 6.33
C SER A 247 -19.77 12.43 7.14
N VAL A 248 -19.04 11.35 7.39
CA VAL A 248 -19.48 10.30 8.32
C VAL A 248 -19.45 10.75 9.78
N GLU A 249 -18.79 11.87 10.06
CA GLU A 249 -18.78 12.53 11.38
C GLU A 249 -20.05 13.32 11.68
N GLU A 250 -20.92 13.52 10.66
CA GLU A 250 -22.19 14.22 10.77
C GLU A 250 -23.13 13.69 9.67
N LEU A 251 -23.95 12.68 9.99
CA LEU A 251 -24.86 12.01 9.05
C LEU A 251 -26.14 12.83 8.83
N ARG A 252 -26.00 14.00 8.18
CA ARG A 252 -27.13 14.89 7.88
C ARG A 252 -28.15 14.21 6.98
N GLY A 253 -29.41 14.32 7.34
CA GLY A 253 -30.51 13.75 6.56
C GLY A 253 -30.73 12.25 6.77
N VAL A 254 -30.04 11.64 7.75
CA VAL A 254 -30.31 10.30 8.21
C VAL A 254 -30.92 10.38 9.62
N ASP A 255 -32.18 9.90 9.76
CA ASP A 255 -32.92 9.98 10.99
C ASP A 255 -32.34 9.05 12.08
N ASP A 256 -32.62 9.41 13.34
CA ASP A 256 -32.27 8.59 14.49
C ASP A 256 -32.99 7.22 14.39
N GLU A 257 -32.30 6.16 14.81
CA GLU A 257 -32.87 4.80 14.89
C GLU A 257 -33.58 4.35 13.59
N SER A 258 -33.04 4.76 12.45
CA SER A 258 -33.63 4.46 11.14
C SER A 258 -32.95 3.29 10.40
N GLN A 259 -31.77 2.86 10.86
CA GLN A 259 -30.95 1.86 10.17
C GLN A 259 -30.87 0.55 10.96
N ASP A 260 -30.91 -0.58 10.24
CA ASP A 260 -30.84 -1.93 10.79
C ASP A 260 -29.40 -2.48 10.79
N LEU A 261 -28.49 -1.86 10.02
CA LEU A 261 -27.08 -2.23 9.91
C LEU A 261 -26.27 -1.02 9.46
N ALA A 262 -25.09 -0.82 10.05
CA ALA A 262 -24.08 0.10 9.55
C ALA A 262 -22.81 -0.67 9.11
N VAL A 263 -22.25 -0.29 7.97
CA VAL A 263 -21.05 -0.90 7.39
C VAL A 263 -20.03 0.18 7.04
N SER A 264 -18.74 -0.05 7.28
CA SER A 264 -17.66 0.83 6.82
C SER A 264 -16.42 0.01 6.48
N LEU A 265 -16.07 -0.07 5.19
CA LEU A 265 -14.97 -0.93 4.74
C LEU A 265 -13.79 -0.08 4.28
N HIS A 266 -12.69 -0.14 5.02
CA HIS A 266 -11.43 0.59 4.80
C HIS A 266 -11.56 2.12 4.66
N ALA A 267 -12.61 2.74 5.19
CA ALA A 267 -12.82 4.19 5.10
C ALA A 267 -12.41 4.95 6.37
N LEU A 268 -12.58 4.36 7.56
CA LEU A 268 -12.39 5.08 8.83
C LEU A 268 -10.93 5.47 9.13
N ASN A 269 -9.96 4.91 8.43
CA ASN A 269 -8.58 5.39 8.50
C ASN A 269 -8.40 6.81 7.93
N TYR A 270 -9.32 7.28 7.09
CA TYR A 270 -9.29 8.63 6.50
C TYR A 270 -10.16 9.64 7.27
N VAL A 271 -10.69 9.24 8.43
CA VAL A 271 -11.57 10.05 9.29
C VAL A 271 -10.79 10.53 10.51
N GLU A 272 -10.66 11.85 10.64
CA GLU A 272 -9.93 12.49 11.75
C GLU A 272 -10.61 12.24 13.10
N HIS A 273 -11.91 12.45 13.15
CA HIS A 273 -12.72 12.35 14.35
C HIS A 273 -13.60 11.08 14.34
N ALA A 274 -12.95 9.89 14.40
CA ALA A 274 -13.69 8.62 14.41
C ALA A 274 -14.66 8.49 15.58
N GLU A 275 -14.39 9.16 16.71
CA GLU A 275 -15.32 9.23 17.85
C GLU A 275 -16.67 9.80 17.42
N ARG A 276 -16.69 10.84 16.58
CA ARG A 276 -17.92 11.45 16.06
C ARG A 276 -18.62 10.50 15.10
N ALA A 277 -17.86 9.84 14.23
CA ALA A 277 -18.42 8.86 13.29
C ALA A 277 -19.12 7.71 14.04
N PHE A 278 -18.55 7.25 15.16
CA PHE A 278 -19.19 6.21 15.97
C PHE A 278 -20.41 6.72 16.74
N VAL A 279 -20.40 7.95 17.24
CA VAL A 279 -21.59 8.59 17.86
C VAL A 279 -22.71 8.70 16.82
N GLU A 280 -22.42 9.13 15.62
CA GLU A 280 -23.41 9.22 14.54
C GLU A 280 -23.92 7.84 14.07
N ALA A 281 -23.02 6.87 13.92
CA ALA A 281 -23.42 5.48 13.64
C ALA A 281 -24.34 4.93 14.73
N PHE A 282 -24.02 5.19 16.01
CA PHE A 282 -24.85 4.80 17.14
C PHE A 282 -26.21 5.48 17.12
N ARG A 283 -26.25 6.78 16.79
CA ARG A 283 -27.51 7.55 16.71
C ARG A 283 -28.45 6.97 15.65
N VAL A 284 -27.94 6.70 14.43
CA VAL A 284 -28.80 6.26 13.32
C VAL A 284 -29.19 4.79 13.39
N LEU A 285 -28.44 3.95 14.10
CA LEU A 285 -28.76 2.53 14.28
C LEU A 285 -29.93 2.35 15.29
N ARG A 286 -30.75 1.37 15.04
CA ARG A 286 -31.76 0.89 16.00
C ARG A 286 -31.11 0.09 17.12
N ALA A 287 -31.78 0.01 18.26
CA ALA A 287 -31.38 -0.92 19.31
C ALA A 287 -31.36 -2.36 18.78
N GLY A 288 -30.36 -3.14 19.15
CA GLY A 288 -30.11 -4.48 18.62
C GLY A 288 -29.44 -4.55 17.25
N SER A 289 -29.10 -3.40 16.62
CA SER A 289 -28.50 -3.33 15.31
C SER A 289 -26.97 -3.26 15.36
N PRO A 290 -26.26 -3.95 14.45
CA PRO A 290 -24.81 -3.97 14.45
C PRO A 290 -24.19 -2.85 13.59
N LEU A 291 -22.97 -2.46 13.98
CA LEU A 291 -21.97 -1.80 13.16
C LEU A 291 -20.89 -2.81 12.83
N VAL A 292 -20.55 -2.94 11.55
CA VAL A 292 -19.40 -3.73 11.09
C VAL A 292 -18.45 -2.83 10.31
N PHE A 293 -17.21 -2.76 10.74
CA PHE A 293 -16.22 -2.00 9.97
C PHE A 293 -14.88 -2.72 9.87
N SER A 294 -14.15 -2.39 8.83
CA SER A 294 -12.77 -2.79 8.65
C SER A 294 -11.86 -1.59 8.45
N VAL A 295 -10.63 -1.71 8.91
CA VAL A 295 -9.59 -0.72 8.77
C VAL A 295 -8.25 -1.40 8.48
N HIS A 296 -7.31 -0.66 7.91
CA HIS A 296 -5.94 -1.10 7.81
C HIS A 296 -5.37 -1.31 9.22
N HIS A 297 -4.77 -2.46 9.44
CA HIS A 297 -4.29 -2.82 10.76
C HIS A 297 -3.15 -1.90 11.21
N PRO A 298 -3.22 -1.29 12.42
CA PRO A 298 -2.22 -0.33 12.85
C PRO A 298 -0.81 -0.91 13.00
N PHE A 299 -0.68 -2.20 13.20
CA PHE A 299 0.63 -2.86 13.27
C PHE A 299 1.26 -3.04 11.89
N ASP A 300 0.47 -3.35 10.86
CA ASP A 300 0.99 -3.46 9.49
C ASP A 300 1.67 -2.17 9.03
N VAL A 301 1.05 -1.03 9.28
CA VAL A 301 1.59 0.28 8.87
C VAL A 301 2.83 0.74 9.67
N CYS A 302 3.16 0.05 10.77
CA CYS A 302 4.41 0.30 11.48
C CYS A 302 5.63 -0.31 10.78
N LEU A 303 5.41 -1.25 9.86
CA LEU A 303 6.47 -1.98 9.18
C LEU A 303 6.71 -1.44 7.77
N GLU A 304 7.95 -1.53 7.32
CA GLU A 304 8.31 -1.26 5.93
C GLU A 304 7.49 -2.14 4.96
N TYR A 305 7.27 -1.64 3.73
CA TYR A 305 6.50 -2.36 2.71
C TYR A 305 7.28 -3.47 2.03
N SER A 306 8.60 -3.46 2.14
CA SER A 306 9.49 -4.44 1.53
C SER A 306 10.36 -5.15 2.56
N PRO A 307 10.83 -6.38 2.28
CA PRO A 307 11.73 -7.12 3.16
C PRO A 307 12.97 -6.30 3.56
N PRO A 308 13.43 -6.43 4.82
CA PRO A 308 13.04 -7.42 5.82
C PRO A 308 11.85 -7.01 6.70
N TYR A 309 10.98 -6.07 6.28
CA TYR A 309 9.81 -5.59 7.00
C TYR A 309 10.16 -5.07 8.41
N SER A 310 11.23 -4.31 8.51
CA SER A 310 11.64 -3.69 9.76
C SER A 310 10.65 -2.63 10.22
N VAL A 311 10.72 -2.26 11.50
CA VAL A 311 9.87 -1.19 12.04
C VAL A 311 10.27 0.14 11.40
N ALA A 312 9.36 0.72 10.64
CA ALA A 312 9.54 2.01 9.96
C ALA A 312 9.07 3.20 10.80
N LYS A 313 8.05 2.99 11.63
CA LYS A 313 7.51 4.03 12.52
C LYS A 313 6.97 3.45 13.83
N GLY A 314 6.74 4.32 14.81
CA GLY A 314 6.18 3.94 16.10
C GLY A 314 4.69 3.55 15.98
N TYR A 315 4.27 2.52 16.73
CA TYR A 315 2.86 2.09 16.81
C TYR A 315 1.91 3.19 17.31
N TRP A 316 2.44 4.17 18.03
CA TRP A 316 1.70 5.29 18.62
C TRP A 316 1.67 6.54 17.73
N GLU A 317 2.37 6.51 16.60
CA GLU A 317 2.31 7.56 15.58
C GLU A 317 1.05 7.40 14.76
N ARG A 318 0.06 8.27 15.04
CA ARG A 318 -1.30 8.14 14.49
C ARG A 318 -1.43 8.68 13.08
N GLU A 319 -0.83 9.82 12.80
CA GLU A 319 -1.02 10.50 11.53
C GLU A 319 0.02 10.05 10.50
N GLN A 320 -0.43 9.86 9.28
CA GLN A 320 0.43 9.57 8.16
C GLN A 320 -0.15 10.15 6.87
N ASP A 321 0.66 10.89 6.16
CA ASP A 321 0.33 11.40 4.84
C ASP A 321 0.82 10.42 3.79
N TRP A 322 -0.04 10.15 2.80
CA TRP A 322 0.23 9.27 1.69
C TRP A 322 0.11 10.04 0.39
N GLU A 323 1.10 9.92 -0.48
CA GLU A 323 0.98 10.39 -1.85
C GLU A 323 0.46 9.26 -2.73
N TRP A 324 -0.74 9.48 -3.28
CA TRP A 324 -1.34 8.62 -4.27
C TRP A 324 -1.02 9.18 -5.65
N ASP A 325 -0.19 8.47 -6.41
CA ASP A 325 0.23 8.88 -7.74
C ASP A 325 -0.26 7.87 -8.79
N PHE A 326 -1.11 8.35 -9.70
CA PHE A 326 -1.63 7.60 -10.82
C PHE A 326 -1.00 8.13 -12.10
N GLN A 327 0.20 7.65 -12.39
CA GLN A 327 1.04 8.18 -13.48
C GLN A 327 0.37 8.07 -14.86
N GLU A 328 -0.36 6.98 -15.14
CA GLU A 328 -1.07 6.80 -16.40
C GLU A 328 -2.12 7.89 -16.62
N GLN A 329 -2.84 8.28 -15.57
CA GLN A 329 -3.84 9.34 -15.60
C GLN A 329 -3.25 10.72 -15.35
N LYS A 330 -1.96 10.82 -15.01
CA LYS A 330 -1.24 12.06 -14.65
C LYS A 330 -1.92 12.85 -13.54
N VAL A 331 -2.40 12.15 -12.52
CA VAL A 331 -3.02 12.76 -11.34
C VAL A 331 -2.37 12.21 -10.09
N SER A 332 -2.12 13.09 -9.13
CA SER A 332 -1.67 12.71 -7.80
C SER A 332 -2.41 13.52 -6.73
N ALA A 333 -2.52 12.97 -5.55
CA ALA A 333 -3.04 13.67 -4.39
C ALA A 333 -2.45 13.11 -3.10
N ARG A 334 -2.35 13.99 -2.12
CA ARG A 334 -1.93 13.63 -0.78
C ARG A 334 -3.14 13.40 0.10
N LEU A 335 -3.23 12.22 0.69
CA LEU A 335 -4.26 11.82 1.63
C LEU A 335 -3.66 11.66 3.02
N ARG A 336 -4.36 12.16 4.04
CA ARG A 336 -4.01 11.93 5.44
C ARG A 336 -4.81 10.76 5.99
N SER A 337 -4.10 9.85 6.67
CA SER A 337 -4.68 8.73 7.38
C SER A 337 -4.40 8.83 8.88
N TRP A 338 -5.35 8.34 9.67
CA TRP A 338 -5.23 8.27 11.13
C TRP A 338 -5.26 6.81 11.55
N TYR A 339 -4.09 6.27 11.88
CA TYR A 339 -3.93 4.89 12.34
C TYR A 339 -4.02 4.82 13.86
N ARG A 340 -5.12 4.32 14.35
CA ARG A 340 -5.39 4.19 15.78
C ARG A 340 -4.97 2.81 16.25
N PRO A 341 -4.27 2.70 17.41
CA PRO A 341 -4.05 1.42 18.06
C PRO A 341 -5.33 0.61 18.23
N VAL A 342 -5.23 -0.73 18.20
CA VAL A 342 -6.41 -1.60 18.36
C VAL A 342 -7.21 -1.25 19.61
N GLY A 343 -6.52 -1.02 20.75
CA GLY A 343 -7.17 -0.64 22.00
C GLY A 343 -7.95 0.68 21.92
N GLU A 344 -7.51 1.64 21.07
CA GLU A 344 -8.22 2.89 20.86
C GLU A 344 -9.51 2.69 20.08
N TRP A 345 -9.51 1.88 19.02
CA TRP A 345 -10.73 1.49 18.32
C TRP A 345 -11.78 0.89 19.26
N VAL A 346 -11.31 0.01 20.18
CA VAL A 346 -12.15 -0.59 21.23
C VAL A 346 -12.72 0.48 22.16
N SER A 347 -11.90 1.41 22.66
CA SER A 347 -12.31 2.49 23.55
C SER A 347 -13.35 3.40 22.91
N LEU A 348 -13.10 3.88 21.69
CA LEU A 348 -14.01 4.76 20.95
C LEU A 348 -15.39 4.13 20.72
N LEU A 349 -15.44 2.84 20.39
CA LEU A 349 -16.70 2.13 20.24
C LEU A 349 -17.47 2.02 21.56
N THR A 350 -16.79 1.66 22.64
CA THR A 350 -17.42 1.48 23.96
C THR A 350 -17.88 2.83 24.56
N GLU A 351 -17.11 3.88 24.34
CA GLU A 351 -17.47 5.27 24.73
C GLU A 351 -18.70 5.78 23.96
N ALA A 352 -18.84 5.40 22.68
CA ALA A 352 -20.04 5.69 21.89
C ALA A 352 -21.26 4.85 22.30
N GLY A 353 -21.08 3.85 23.17
CA GLY A 353 -22.18 3.00 23.70
C GLY A 353 -22.28 1.62 23.05
N PHE A 354 -21.43 1.28 22.09
CA PHE A 354 -21.44 -0.04 21.46
C PHE A 354 -20.88 -1.14 22.36
N ARG A 355 -21.44 -2.35 22.22
CA ARG A 355 -20.89 -3.57 22.77
C ARG A 355 -20.16 -4.34 21.67
N ILE A 356 -18.86 -4.56 21.82
CA ILE A 356 -18.08 -5.34 20.85
C ILE A 356 -18.50 -6.81 20.92
N GLU A 357 -18.81 -7.40 19.79
CA GLU A 357 -19.17 -8.81 19.67
C GLU A 357 -18.04 -9.64 19.07
N ARG A 358 -17.38 -9.09 18.05
CA ARG A 358 -16.24 -9.75 17.40
C ARG A 358 -15.15 -8.73 17.07
N LEU A 359 -13.91 -9.13 17.27
CA LEU A 359 -12.71 -8.46 16.77
C LEU A 359 -11.89 -9.51 16.03
N LEU A 360 -11.57 -9.24 14.77
CA LEU A 360 -10.92 -10.19 13.90
C LEU A 360 -9.69 -9.56 13.25
N GLU A 361 -8.66 -10.37 13.14
CA GLU A 361 -7.41 -10.12 12.43
C GLU A 361 -7.19 -11.31 11.48
N PRO A 362 -7.96 -11.38 10.36
CA PRO A 362 -7.95 -12.56 9.52
C PRO A 362 -6.60 -12.72 8.81
N PRO A 363 -6.12 -13.97 8.64
CA PRO A 363 -4.98 -14.24 7.79
C PRO A 363 -5.30 -13.88 6.34
N PRO A 364 -4.29 -13.54 5.51
CA PRO A 364 -4.51 -13.23 4.11
C PRO A 364 -4.93 -14.47 3.31
N THR A 365 -5.79 -14.27 2.33
CA THR A 365 -6.08 -15.30 1.32
C THR A 365 -4.94 -15.41 0.33
N GLU A 366 -4.69 -16.63 -0.16
CA GLU A 366 -3.66 -16.90 -1.20
C GLU A 366 -4.06 -16.30 -2.56
N GLU A 367 -5.36 -16.28 -2.84
CA GLU A 367 -5.90 -15.73 -4.07
C GLU A 367 -5.88 -14.20 -4.07
N SER A 368 -5.63 -13.62 -5.23
CA SER A 368 -5.64 -12.17 -5.48
C SER A 368 -6.67 -11.84 -6.54
N PRO A 369 -7.96 -11.88 -6.20
CA PRO A 369 -9.03 -11.70 -7.17
C PRO A 369 -9.20 -10.26 -7.66
N THR A 370 -8.54 -9.28 -7.02
CA THR A 370 -8.62 -7.86 -7.39
C THR A 370 -7.24 -7.24 -7.57
N SER A 371 -7.16 -6.15 -8.33
CA SER A 371 -5.95 -5.35 -8.44
C SER A 371 -5.58 -4.66 -7.11
N TRP A 372 -6.56 -4.48 -6.22
CA TRP A 372 -6.30 -3.99 -4.86
C TRP A 372 -5.53 -5.02 -4.03
N ASP A 373 -5.90 -6.31 -4.11
CA ASP A 373 -5.17 -7.40 -3.45
C ASP A 373 -3.71 -7.48 -3.91
N MET A 374 -3.48 -7.29 -5.22
CA MET A 374 -2.13 -7.33 -5.79
C MET A 374 -1.24 -6.16 -5.39
N SER A 375 -1.81 -5.06 -4.88
CA SER A 375 -1.04 -3.91 -4.38
C SER A 375 -0.47 -4.13 -2.97
N TYR A 376 -0.78 -5.27 -2.33
CA TYR A 376 -0.29 -5.63 -1.00
C TYR A 376 0.63 -6.84 -1.05
N ASP A 377 1.73 -6.78 -0.29
CA ASP A 377 2.71 -7.86 -0.23
C ASP A 377 2.20 -9.02 0.63
N LEU A 378 1.93 -10.16 -0.02
CA LEU A 378 1.44 -11.36 0.65
C LEU A 378 2.41 -11.90 1.72
N GLU A 379 3.72 -11.82 1.46
CA GLU A 379 4.72 -12.29 2.43
C GLU A 379 4.69 -11.46 3.71
N LYS A 380 4.52 -10.14 3.58
CA LYS A 380 4.32 -9.26 4.73
C LYS A 380 3.05 -9.63 5.50
N MET A 381 1.95 -9.83 4.78
CA MET A 381 0.64 -10.15 5.38
C MET A 381 0.60 -11.52 6.06
N ARG A 382 1.48 -12.44 5.69
CA ARG A 382 1.68 -13.72 6.41
C ARG A 382 2.40 -13.56 7.74
N LEU A 383 3.13 -12.46 7.92
CA LEU A 383 3.88 -12.18 9.15
C LEU A 383 3.07 -11.35 10.14
N VAL A 384 2.24 -10.44 9.64
CA VAL A 384 1.45 -9.51 10.46
C VAL A 384 0.06 -9.31 9.86
N PRO A 385 -0.98 -9.07 10.69
CA PRO A 385 -2.31 -8.81 10.18
C PRO A 385 -2.34 -7.47 9.42
N ALA A 386 -2.88 -7.47 8.20
CA ALA A 386 -3.06 -6.25 7.42
C ALA A 386 -4.46 -5.62 7.62
N ASN A 387 -5.42 -6.40 8.04
CA ASN A 387 -6.79 -5.98 8.23
C ASN A 387 -7.24 -6.19 9.69
N LEU A 388 -7.88 -5.17 10.26
CA LEU A 388 -8.62 -5.26 11.52
C LEU A 388 -10.10 -5.10 11.19
N ILE A 389 -10.93 -6.04 11.66
CA ILE A 389 -12.37 -5.99 11.46
C ILE A 389 -13.04 -6.04 12.85
N ILE A 390 -14.00 -5.15 13.09
CA ILE A 390 -14.77 -5.16 14.33
C ILE A 390 -16.26 -5.19 14.01
N ARG A 391 -16.97 -6.09 14.70
CA ARG A 391 -18.42 -6.11 14.76
C ARG A 391 -18.84 -5.70 16.16
N ALA A 392 -19.64 -4.64 16.24
CA ALA A 392 -20.14 -4.08 17.49
C ALA A 392 -21.65 -3.90 17.40
N LEU A 393 -22.37 -4.05 18.52
CA LEU A 393 -23.81 -4.00 18.60
C LEU A 393 -24.24 -2.75 19.37
N LYS A 394 -25.25 -2.02 18.89
CA LYS A 394 -26.00 -1.06 19.69
C LYS A 394 -26.94 -1.87 20.62
N PRO A 395 -26.75 -1.82 21.96
CA PRO A 395 -27.55 -2.60 22.89
C PRO A 395 -29.06 -2.30 22.85
#